data_97464ce7e2ff454b1d83cf97a441977c
#
_entry.id   97464ce7e2ff454b1d83cf97a441977c
#
_cell.length_a   1.000
_cell.length_b   1.000
_cell.length_c   1.000
_cell.angle_alpha   90.00
_cell.angle_beta   90.00
_cell.angle_gamma   90.00
#
_symmetry.space_group_name_H-M   'P 1'
#
loop_
_entity.id
_entity.type
_entity.pdbx_description
1 polymer ?
#
loop_
_entity_poly.entity_id
_entity_poly.type
_entity_poly.pdbx_seq_one_letter_code
_entity_poly.pdbx_strand_id
1 'polypeptide(L)'
;MKSQLLFIKFLLVTSFIYSQDYNLKFINESESNKRVKIFDNYKDLVLNVEDTLISLKKTGNLEAEVKSFIMVDSFNYEVQINKNQKIKYVKISNLSDLDNDVLNILNIYKLENGLVKFEEIDEILSKISKKLSRKGFPFATLAFKNHDLITSLTLESDLLIDYGDKRFLDKVVVKGYEDFPKNFKKNIFKLKKDRLLDLEQALDKSKLINRTKFARNSRDPEILFTKDSTSLFLYLEKIRKNSFDGFISFDTDENSGKINIQGYAKISLNNTFNAGENINFDFNAQKNRDRSLKSNINIPYFLGSAFNVNYTLNLIQKDSTYTSNENIIDIDVNLNKTKLGLGFQKNKSDSGIETENIKSFDSKLFNLFSEYLIIDEGDKFNPEFFKLNLRYGLGKKEQLNNITSISKYKLEISKKFNISKRFKFQPLIIKEKINSKNLVNNELLRFGGGNSIRGFDDNSIFSDSYTLLKTNLNYYLNDTIYIYIIFDIANYTDNILNIEKDIYSGGFGFSTLTENGLISVNYSKGNYWGNSFNLKNAKINVIFLTFFWYATG
;
A
#
# COMPACT_ATOMS: atom_id res chain seq x y z
N MET A 1 -49.66 7.32 -35.66
CA MET A 1 -48.37 7.97 -35.97
C MET A 1 -48.31 9.49 -35.76
N LYS A 2 -49.34 10.28 -36.02
CA LYS A 2 -49.31 11.75 -35.78
C LYS A 2 -49.34 12.16 -34.28
N SER A 3 -49.95 11.37 -33.39
CA SER A 3 -50.00 11.67 -31.95
C SER A 3 -48.68 11.37 -31.20
N GLN A 4 -47.90 10.39 -31.65
CA GLN A 4 -46.62 10.07 -31.06
C GLN A 4 -45.52 11.10 -31.42
N LEU A 5 -45.62 11.72 -32.61
CA LEU A 5 -44.71 12.80 -33.01
C LEU A 5 -44.98 14.10 -32.26
N LEU A 6 -46.21 14.33 -31.80
CA LEU A 6 -46.57 15.51 -30.98
C LEU A 6 -46.04 15.37 -29.54
N PHE A 7 -46.03 14.13 -28.99
CA PHE A 7 -45.52 13.86 -27.65
C PHE A 7 -43.99 13.98 -27.59
N ILE A 8 -43.26 13.55 -28.63
CA ILE A 8 -41.80 13.68 -28.74
C ILE A 8 -41.43 15.16 -28.92
N LYS A 9 -42.20 15.98 -29.65
CA LYS A 9 -41.96 17.43 -29.73
C LYS A 9 -42.24 18.14 -28.41
N PHE A 10 -43.22 17.69 -27.61
CA PHE A 10 -43.50 18.25 -26.28
C PHE A 10 -42.40 17.87 -25.26
N LEU A 11 -41.83 16.65 -25.35
CA LEU A 11 -40.71 16.22 -24.49
C LEU A 11 -39.41 16.93 -24.83
N LEU A 12 -39.21 17.37 -26.09
CA LEU A 12 -38.02 18.12 -26.50
C LEU A 12 -38.09 19.62 -26.16
N VAL A 13 -39.26 20.17 -25.88
CA VAL A 13 -39.45 21.58 -25.49
C VAL A 13 -39.29 21.77 -23.97
N THR A 14 -39.42 20.70 -23.17
CA THR A 14 -39.27 20.77 -21.70
C THR A 14 -37.82 20.58 -21.19
N SER A 15 -36.86 20.36 -22.08
CA SER A 15 -35.45 20.15 -21.69
C SER A 15 -34.56 21.41 -21.72
N PHE A 16 -35.11 22.57 -22.01
CA PHE A 16 -34.41 23.86 -21.81
C PHE A 16 -34.86 24.50 -20.49
N ILE A 17 -34.59 23.83 -19.36
CA ILE A 17 -34.48 24.56 -18.11
C ILE A 17 -33.11 25.23 -18.20
N TYR A 18 -33.06 26.47 -18.63
CA TYR A 18 -31.89 27.30 -18.47
C TYR A 18 -31.62 27.42 -16.96
N SER A 19 -30.57 26.80 -16.46
CA SER A 19 -29.99 27.18 -15.19
C SER A 19 -29.70 28.66 -15.31
N GLN A 20 -30.31 29.46 -14.46
CA GLN A 20 -30.07 30.89 -14.46
C GLN A 20 -28.78 31.10 -13.70
N ASP A 21 -27.69 31.31 -14.44
CA ASP A 21 -26.37 31.48 -13.86
C ASP A 21 -26.22 32.87 -13.25
N TYR A 22 -25.73 32.93 -12.02
CA TYR A 22 -25.42 34.16 -11.33
C TYR A 22 -23.99 34.61 -11.65
N ASN A 23 -23.83 35.82 -12.13
CA ASN A 23 -22.53 36.39 -12.50
C ASN A 23 -22.02 37.35 -11.43
N LEU A 24 -20.80 37.12 -10.94
CA LEU A 24 -20.10 37.99 -10.00
C LEU A 24 -18.89 38.64 -10.67
N LYS A 25 -18.87 39.94 -10.69
CA LYS A 25 -17.77 40.73 -11.23
C LYS A 25 -17.04 41.46 -10.11
N PHE A 26 -15.76 41.18 -9.99
CA PHE A 26 -14.87 41.91 -9.07
C PHE A 26 -14.38 43.22 -9.71
N ILE A 27 -14.63 44.34 -9.02
CA ILE A 27 -14.17 45.65 -9.44
C ILE A 27 -12.95 46.02 -8.60
N ASN A 28 -11.77 46.11 -9.25
CA ASN A 28 -10.53 46.59 -8.61
C ASN A 28 -10.18 47.97 -9.15
N GLU A 29 -9.76 48.86 -8.27
CA GLU A 29 -9.36 50.25 -8.65
C GLU A 29 -8.11 50.33 -9.54
N SER A 30 -7.29 49.25 -9.63
CA SER A 30 -5.97 49.25 -10.27
C SER A 30 -5.75 48.29 -11.44
N GLU A 31 -6.71 47.46 -11.82
CA GLU A 31 -6.53 46.50 -12.92
C GLU A 31 -7.70 46.46 -13.90
N SER A 32 -7.37 46.60 -15.20
CA SER A 32 -8.30 46.51 -16.32
C SER A 32 -8.87 45.09 -16.57
N ASN A 33 -8.51 44.10 -15.80
CA ASN A 33 -9.00 42.75 -15.93
C ASN A 33 -10.23 42.47 -15.04
N LYS A 34 -11.41 42.65 -15.62
CA LYS A 34 -12.70 42.31 -15.04
C LYS A 34 -12.88 40.78 -15.08
N ARG A 35 -12.52 40.06 -14.01
CA ARG A 35 -12.82 38.66 -13.91
C ARG A 35 -14.28 38.47 -13.51
N VAL A 36 -15.09 37.88 -14.39
CA VAL A 36 -16.45 37.44 -14.09
C VAL A 36 -16.40 35.98 -13.69
N LYS A 37 -16.98 35.65 -12.55
CA LYS A 37 -17.21 34.27 -12.10
C LYS A 37 -18.69 33.95 -12.21
N ILE A 38 -19.00 32.72 -12.63
CA ILE A 38 -20.36 32.23 -12.86
C ILE A 38 -20.68 31.20 -11.76
N PHE A 39 -21.91 31.29 -11.21
CA PHE A 39 -22.39 30.44 -10.13
C PHE A 39 -23.81 29.95 -10.44
N ASP A 40 -24.10 28.71 -10.06
CA ASP A 40 -25.40 28.06 -10.27
C ASP A 40 -26.50 28.63 -9.37
N ASN A 41 -26.13 29.31 -8.27
CA ASN A 41 -27.08 29.93 -7.33
C ASN A 41 -26.47 31.13 -6.58
N TYR A 42 -27.33 31.97 -6.04
CA TYR A 42 -26.96 33.18 -5.29
C TYR A 42 -26.16 32.89 -4.03
N LYS A 43 -26.44 31.77 -3.34
CA LYS A 43 -25.75 31.38 -2.12
C LYS A 43 -24.27 31.12 -2.36
N ASP A 44 -23.94 30.40 -3.43
CA ASP A 44 -22.53 30.09 -3.79
C ASP A 44 -21.79 31.35 -4.21
N LEU A 45 -22.47 32.31 -4.85
CA LEU A 45 -21.92 33.62 -5.16
C LEU A 45 -21.52 34.38 -3.90
N VAL A 46 -22.41 34.45 -2.89
CA VAL A 46 -22.14 35.13 -1.60
C VAL A 46 -21.00 34.42 -0.86
N LEU A 47 -21.02 33.09 -0.77
CA LEU A 47 -19.93 32.31 -0.18
C LEU A 47 -18.58 32.59 -0.86
N ASN A 48 -18.56 32.77 -2.18
CA ASN A 48 -17.32 33.11 -2.89
C ASN A 48 -16.78 34.50 -2.52
N VAL A 49 -17.62 35.47 -2.24
CA VAL A 49 -17.19 36.80 -1.73
C VAL A 49 -16.58 36.63 -0.34
N GLU A 50 -17.24 35.89 0.55
CA GLU A 50 -16.73 35.63 1.89
C GLU A 50 -15.39 34.86 1.85
N ASP A 51 -15.28 33.82 1.04
CA ASP A 51 -14.03 33.05 0.83
C ASP A 51 -12.90 33.95 0.29
N THR A 52 -13.25 34.87 -0.60
CA THR A 52 -12.28 35.85 -1.13
C THR A 52 -11.75 36.78 -0.03
N LEU A 53 -12.64 37.29 0.84
CA LEU A 53 -12.24 38.09 1.99
C LEU A 53 -11.37 37.31 2.99
N ILE A 54 -11.77 36.07 3.31
CA ILE A 54 -10.98 35.16 4.17
C ILE A 54 -9.59 34.93 3.56
N SER A 55 -9.51 34.71 2.26
CA SER A 55 -8.24 34.50 1.56
C SER A 55 -7.35 35.77 1.62
N LEU A 56 -7.92 36.94 1.43
CA LEU A 56 -7.20 38.21 1.55
C LEU A 56 -6.66 38.42 2.98
N LYS A 57 -7.47 38.15 3.99
CA LYS A 57 -7.05 38.26 5.39
C LYS A 57 -5.94 37.25 5.72
N LYS A 58 -6.03 36.02 5.24
CA LYS A 58 -4.96 35.02 5.37
C LYS A 58 -3.65 35.40 4.68
N THR A 59 -3.70 36.20 3.65
CA THR A 59 -2.50 36.68 2.94
C THR A 59 -1.96 38.04 3.45
N GLY A 60 -2.50 38.52 4.58
CA GLY A 60 -2.00 39.71 5.29
C GLY A 60 -2.82 40.97 5.14
N ASN A 61 -3.91 40.98 4.36
CA ASN A 61 -4.82 42.13 4.30
C ASN A 61 -5.87 42.00 5.41
N LEU A 62 -5.45 42.17 6.65
CA LEU A 62 -6.30 41.92 7.85
C LEU A 62 -7.56 42.78 7.88
N GLU A 63 -7.47 44.02 7.40
CA GLU A 63 -8.56 45.00 7.35
C GLU A 63 -9.34 44.94 6.03
N ALA A 64 -9.15 43.89 5.22
CA ALA A 64 -9.92 43.76 3.98
C ALA A 64 -11.42 43.70 4.26
N GLU A 65 -12.18 44.48 3.52
CA GLU A 65 -13.63 44.62 3.68
C GLU A 65 -14.34 44.78 2.34
N VAL A 66 -15.62 44.45 2.30
CA VAL A 66 -16.46 44.73 1.14
C VAL A 66 -16.87 46.21 1.17
N LYS A 67 -16.36 46.98 0.25
CA LYS A 67 -16.69 48.40 0.10
C LYS A 67 -18.09 48.59 -0.50
N SER A 68 -18.44 47.76 -1.50
CA SER A 68 -19.77 47.72 -2.08
C SER A 68 -20.10 46.36 -2.66
N PHE A 69 -21.34 45.95 -2.54
CA PHE A 69 -21.90 44.76 -3.17
C PHE A 69 -23.24 45.19 -3.82
N ILE A 70 -23.27 45.28 -5.14
CA ILE A 70 -24.36 45.89 -5.89
C ILE A 70 -24.95 44.84 -6.83
N MET A 71 -26.26 44.71 -6.79
CA MET A 71 -27.03 43.96 -7.78
C MET A 71 -27.26 44.89 -8.97
N VAL A 72 -26.66 44.56 -10.12
CA VAL A 72 -26.80 45.33 -11.36
C VAL A 72 -28.11 45.00 -12.06
N ASP A 73 -28.46 43.69 -12.07
CA ASP A 73 -29.74 43.14 -12.49
C ASP A 73 -30.02 41.83 -11.77
N SER A 74 -31.08 41.11 -12.14
CA SER A 74 -31.52 39.87 -11.44
C SER A 74 -30.47 38.77 -11.31
N PHE A 75 -29.43 38.78 -12.16
CA PHE A 75 -28.42 37.73 -12.22
C PHE A 75 -26.97 38.26 -12.22
N ASN A 76 -26.78 39.55 -12.31
CA ASN A 76 -25.45 40.17 -12.37
C ASN A 76 -25.18 41.00 -11.13
N TYR A 77 -24.06 40.68 -10.47
CA TYR A 77 -23.61 41.33 -9.24
C TYR A 77 -22.20 41.88 -9.42
N GLU A 78 -21.96 43.03 -8.82
CA GLU A 78 -20.65 43.67 -8.77
C GLU A 78 -20.21 43.80 -7.32
N VAL A 79 -18.97 43.38 -7.02
CA VAL A 79 -18.36 43.52 -5.71
C VAL A 79 -17.07 44.33 -5.81
N GLN A 80 -16.93 45.30 -4.90
CA GLN A 80 -15.69 46.03 -4.70
C GLN A 80 -15.14 45.71 -3.32
N ILE A 81 -13.90 45.19 -3.27
CA ILE A 81 -13.20 44.85 -2.03
C ILE A 81 -12.07 45.84 -1.83
N ASN A 82 -12.11 46.54 -0.69
CA ASN A 82 -10.99 47.35 -0.22
C ASN A 82 -10.00 46.41 0.47
N LYS A 83 -8.78 46.32 -0.07
CA LYS A 83 -7.74 45.44 0.49
C LYS A 83 -7.04 46.07 1.70
N ASN A 84 -7.12 47.34 1.85
CA ASN A 84 -6.39 48.12 2.87
C ASN A 84 -4.90 47.75 2.95
N GLN A 85 -4.27 47.97 4.09
CA GLN A 85 -2.86 47.71 4.29
C GLN A 85 -2.55 46.19 4.31
N LYS A 86 -1.45 45.78 3.68
CA LYS A 86 -1.00 44.38 3.68
C LYS A 86 0.17 44.22 4.65
N ILE A 87 -0.05 43.42 5.68
CA ILE A 87 1.00 42.91 6.58
C ILE A 87 1.78 41.83 5.86
N LYS A 88 3.11 41.96 5.80
CA LYS A 88 4.01 40.96 5.17
C LYS A 88 4.76 40.13 6.18
N TYR A 89 5.06 40.68 7.34
CA TYR A 89 5.89 40.07 8.35
C TYR A 89 5.26 40.15 9.74
N VAL A 90 5.57 39.17 10.57
CA VAL A 90 5.21 39.14 12.00
C VAL A 90 6.49 38.95 12.81
N LYS A 91 6.69 39.80 13.81
CA LYS A 91 7.71 39.66 14.85
C LYS A 91 7.05 39.12 16.08
N ILE A 92 7.54 37.97 16.57
CA ILE A 92 7.04 37.34 17.82
C ILE A 92 7.87 37.91 18.97
N SER A 93 7.20 38.64 19.89
CA SER A 93 7.86 39.40 20.97
C SER A 93 8.26 38.50 22.14
N ASN A 94 7.45 37.50 22.49
CA ASN A 94 7.62 36.70 23.71
C ASN A 94 8.34 35.36 23.48
N LEU A 95 9.37 35.33 22.64
CA LEU A 95 10.12 34.09 22.33
C LEU A 95 10.73 33.43 23.56
N SER A 96 11.14 34.20 24.58
CA SER A 96 11.72 33.70 25.84
C SER A 96 10.78 32.83 26.64
N ASP A 97 9.46 33.01 26.47
CA ASP A 97 8.43 32.37 27.27
C ASP A 97 7.93 31.07 26.61
N LEU A 98 8.42 30.76 25.40
CA LEU A 98 7.98 29.61 24.63
C LEU A 98 8.84 28.36 24.88
N ASP A 99 8.19 27.21 24.90
CA ASP A 99 8.85 25.90 24.98
C ASP A 99 9.85 25.68 23.83
N ASN A 100 10.95 24.95 24.12
CA ASN A 100 11.96 24.57 23.13
C ASN A 100 11.40 23.91 21.87
N ASP A 101 10.35 23.10 21.99
CA ASP A 101 9.72 22.47 20.83
C ASP A 101 9.02 23.47 19.92
N VAL A 102 8.40 24.50 20.51
CA VAL A 102 7.76 25.61 19.76
C VAL A 102 8.85 26.46 19.13
N LEU A 103 9.90 26.79 19.87
CA LEU A 103 11.06 27.55 19.36
C LEU A 103 11.73 26.83 18.19
N ASN A 104 11.91 25.51 18.25
CA ASN A 104 12.46 24.72 17.15
C ASN A 104 11.62 24.81 15.87
N ILE A 105 10.28 24.83 16.00
CA ILE A 105 9.41 25.02 14.84
C ILE A 105 9.54 26.43 14.30
N LEU A 106 9.48 27.44 15.17
CA LEU A 106 9.61 28.85 14.79
C LEU A 106 10.95 29.14 14.10
N ASN A 107 12.04 28.58 14.57
CA ASN A 107 13.38 28.77 13.99
C ASN A 107 13.50 28.26 12.54
N ILE A 108 12.65 27.32 12.10
CA ILE A 108 12.62 26.85 10.70
C ILE A 108 12.11 27.97 9.78
N TYR A 109 11.19 28.83 10.26
CA TYR A 109 10.52 29.86 9.49
C TYR A 109 11.09 31.28 9.71
N LYS A 110 11.93 31.43 10.75
CA LYS A 110 12.49 32.71 11.16
C LYS A 110 13.52 33.21 10.14
N LEU A 111 13.32 34.40 9.62
CA LEU A 111 14.28 35.08 8.76
C LEU A 111 15.46 35.63 9.58
N GLU A 112 16.55 36.04 8.92
CA GLU A 112 17.78 36.55 9.57
C GLU A 112 17.50 37.70 10.56
N ASN A 113 16.50 38.55 10.27
CA ASN A 113 16.09 39.67 11.14
C ASN A 113 15.10 39.28 12.25
N GLY A 114 14.82 37.99 12.43
CA GLY A 114 13.89 37.47 13.44
C GLY A 114 12.41 37.60 13.10
N LEU A 115 12.09 37.94 11.88
CA LEU A 115 10.72 38.06 11.36
C LEU A 115 10.25 36.73 10.76
N VAL A 116 8.93 36.53 10.78
CA VAL A 116 8.25 35.40 10.12
C VAL A 116 7.33 35.97 9.05
N LYS A 117 7.22 35.34 7.89
CA LYS A 117 6.28 35.76 6.87
C LYS A 117 4.85 35.56 7.32
N PHE A 118 3.99 36.55 7.12
CA PHE A 118 2.59 36.47 7.54
C PHE A 118 1.85 35.29 6.91
N GLU A 119 2.07 35.02 5.64
CA GLU A 119 1.45 33.93 4.88
C GLU A 119 1.84 32.52 5.39
N GLU A 120 2.92 32.40 6.17
CA GLU A 120 3.38 31.14 6.77
C GLU A 120 2.79 30.89 8.18
N ILE A 121 2.08 31.88 8.77
CA ILE A 121 1.56 31.81 10.14
C ILE A 121 0.62 30.61 10.34
N ASP A 122 -0.35 30.40 9.45
CA ASP A 122 -1.30 29.28 9.56
C ASP A 122 -0.58 27.93 9.55
N GLU A 123 0.46 27.79 8.73
CA GLU A 123 1.27 26.58 8.68
C GLU A 123 2.06 26.37 9.98
N ILE A 124 2.65 27.42 10.51
CA ILE A 124 3.39 27.41 11.77
C ILE A 124 2.47 27.00 12.93
N LEU A 125 1.32 27.66 13.07
CA LEU A 125 0.34 27.34 14.13
C LEU A 125 -0.15 25.90 14.00
N SER A 126 -0.41 25.44 12.78
CA SER A 126 -0.78 24.03 12.52
C SER A 126 0.31 23.06 12.95
N LYS A 127 1.60 23.34 12.67
CA LYS A 127 2.71 22.49 13.10
C LYS A 127 2.90 22.48 14.62
N ILE A 128 2.75 23.64 15.27
CA ILE A 128 2.79 23.74 16.73
C ILE A 128 1.64 22.95 17.34
N SER A 129 0.40 23.17 16.89
CA SER A 129 -0.77 22.43 17.38
C SER A 129 -0.61 20.91 17.24
N LYS A 130 -0.14 20.43 16.09
CA LYS A 130 0.18 19.00 15.87
C LYS A 130 1.25 18.50 16.83
N LYS A 131 2.29 19.28 17.08
CA LYS A 131 3.36 18.92 18.01
C LYS A 131 2.84 18.80 19.45
N LEU A 132 2.00 19.74 19.89
CA LEU A 132 1.37 19.73 21.21
C LEU A 132 0.39 18.56 21.35
N SER A 133 -0.41 18.30 20.34
CA SER A 133 -1.30 17.13 20.30
C SER A 133 -0.54 15.82 20.46
N ARG A 134 0.62 15.66 19.81
CA ARG A 134 1.49 14.49 19.97
C ARG A 134 2.10 14.36 21.36
N LYS A 135 2.18 15.45 22.11
CA LYS A 135 2.64 15.50 23.50
C LYS A 135 1.51 15.33 24.53
N GLY A 136 0.32 14.99 24.09
CA GLY A 136 -0.83 14.75 24.96
C GLY A 136 -1.68 15.98 25.24
N PHE A 137 -1.54 17.05 24.47
CA PHE A 137 -2.35 18.26 24.58
C PHE A 137 -3.26 18.46 23.36
N PRO A 138 -4.29 17.61 23.16
CA PRO A 138 -5.15 17.68 21.97
C PRO A 138 -6.04 18.92 21.91
N PHE A 139 -6.24 19.60 23.04
CA PHE A 139 -7.06 20.79 23.17
C PHE A 139 -6.25 22.08 23.28
N ALA A 140 -4.93 22.01 23.04
CA ALA A 140 -4.11 23.20 23.05
C ALA A 140 -4.62 24.23 22.05
N THR A 141 -4.82 25.48 22.52
CA THR A 141 -5.19 26.61 21.68
C THR A 141 -4.03 27.58 21.53
N LEU A 142 -3.92 28.16 20.34
CA LEU A 142 -2.85 29.06 19.95
C LEU A 142 -3.49 30.37 19.47
N ALA A 143 -3.04 31.49 19.99
CA ALA A 143 -3.54 32.79 19.57
C ALA A 143 -2.41 33.83 19.58
N PHE A 144 -2.41 34.69 18.60
CA PHE A 144 -1.62 35.91 18.65
C PHE A 144 -2.43 36.98 19.39
N LYS A 145 -1.78 37.71 20.31
CA LYS A 145 -2.35 38.82 21.05
C LYS A 145 -1.37 39.99 21.13
N ASN A 146 -1.81 41.12 21.65
CA ASN A 146 -1.00 42.33 21.84
C ASN A 146 -0.35 42.77 20.52
N HIS A 147 -1.22 43.13 19.56
CA HIS A 147 -0.80 43.47 18.20
C HIS A 147 -0.38 44.93 18.12
N ASP A 148 0.89 45.18 17.77
CA ASP A 148 1.42 46.54 17.53
C ASP A 148 2.07 46.62 16.12
N LEU A 149 1.78 47.68 15.39
CA LEU A 149 2.39 47.95 14.09
C LEU A 149 3.77 48.60 14.30
N ILE A 150 4.86 47.86 14.04
CA ILE A 150 6.22 48.42 14.06
C ILE A 150 6.47 49.23 12.81
N THR A 151 6.01 48.73 11.67
CA THR A 151 6.08 49.41 10.37
C THR A 151 4.78 49.15 9.59
N SER A 152 4.61 49.86 8.46
CA SER A 152 3.46 49.63 7.57
C SER A 152 3.34 48.20 7.04
N LEU A 153 4.38 47.36 7.17
CA LEU A 153 4.42 45.98 6.66
C LEU A 153 4.64 44.92 7.74
N THR A 154 4.95 45.33 8.98
CA THR A 154 5.38 44.45 10.06
C THR A 154 4.51 44.60 11.31
N LEU A 155 3.91 43.54 11.74
CA LEU A 155 3.15 43.42 12.97
C LEU A 155 4.04 42.76 14.05
N GLU A 156 4.10 43.34 15.25
CA GLU A 156 4.62 42.67 16.45
C GLU A 156 3.47 42.08 17.22
N SER A 157 3.66 40.88 17.76
CA SER A 157 2.62 40.16 18.50
C SER A 157 3.17 39.10 19.41
N ASP A 158 2.48 38.80 20.51
CA ASP A 158 2.76 37.71 21.42
C ASP A 158 2.05 36.44 20.96
N LEU A 159 2.78 35.32 20.90
CA LEU A 159 2.18 34.01 20.71
C LEU A 159 1.80 33.42 22.07
N LEU A 160 0.52 33.37 22.35
CA LEU A 160 -0.01 32.75 23.56
C LEU A 160 -0.42 31.30 23.28
N ILE A 161 -0.05 30.41 24.21
CA ILE A 161 -0.36 28.99 24.14
C ILE A 161 -1.10 28.61 25.42
N ASP A 162 -2.37 28.23 25.27
CA ASP A 162 -3.11 27.54 26.33
C ASP A 162 -3.03 26.02 26.03
N TYR A 163 -2.31 25.29 26.86
CA TYR A 163 -2.09 23.86 26.69
C TYR A 163 -3.34 23.03 26.97
N GLY A 164 -4.25 23.51 27.80
CA GLY A 164 -5.37 22.72 28.29
C GLY A 164 -4.92 21.50 29.10
N ASP A 165 -5.81 20.54 29.26
CA ASP A 165 -5.54 19.33 30.04
C ASP A 165 -4.71 18.31 29.28
N LYS A 166 -3.71 17.73 29.95
CA LYS A 166 -2.91 16.62 29.42
C LYS A 166 -3.73 15.35 29.37
N ARG A 167 -3.75 14.68 28.23
CA ARG A 167 -4.56 13.49 27.97
C ARG A 167 -3.72 12.25 27.71
N PHE A 168 -4.24 11.10 28.16
CA PHE A 168 -3.68 9.78 28.01
C PHE A 168 -4.65 8.94 27.18
N LEU A 169 -4.15 7.94 26.45
CA LEU A 169 -5.00 6.96 25.78
C LEU A 169 -5.27 5.80 26.75
N ASP A 170 -6.43 5.79 27.40
CA ASP A 170 -6.78 4.83 28.45
C ASP A 170 -7.38 3.55 27.89
N LYS A 171 -8.23 3.66 26.87
CA LYS A 171 -8.96 2.51 26.30
C LYS A 171 -9.01 2.56 24.79
N VAL A 172 -9.01 1.36 24.19
CA VAL A 172 -9.41 1.13 22.79
C VAL A 172 -10.59 0.18 22.81
N VAL A 173 -11.73 0.68 22.36
CA VAL A 173 -13.01 -0.05 22.29
C VAL A 173 -13.26 -0.44 20.85
N VAL A 174 -13.46 -1.72 20.60
CA VAL A 174 -13.83 -2.24 19.27
C VAL A 174 -15.34 -2.47 19.25
N LYS A 175 -15.99 -1.99 18.20
CA LYS A 175 -17.42 -2.17 17.90
C LYS A 175 -17.57 -2.89 16.56
N GLY A 176 -18.55 -3.78 16.43
CA GLY A 176 -18.87 -4.52 15.21
C GLY A 176 -18.01 -5.78 14.97
N TYR A 177 -16.83 -5.87 15.57
CA TYR A 177 -16.01 -7.09 15.62
C TYR A 177 -15.46 -7.28 17.03
N GLU A 178 -16.30 -7.74 17.95
CA GLU A 178 -16.00 -7.79 19.39
C GLU A 178 -14.85 -8.76 19.72
N ASP A 179 -14.75 -9.87 18.99
CA ASP A 179 -13.68 -10.86 19.11
C ASP A 179 -12.38 -10.47 18.37
N PHE A 180 -12.19 -9.19 18.05
CA PHE A 180 -10.97 -8.74 17.39
C PHE A 180 -9.71 -9.17 18.16
N PRO A 181 -8.68 -9.74 17.51
CA PRO A 181 -7.54 -10.34 18.17
C PRO A 181 -6.87 -9.41 19.18
N LYS A 182 -6.84 -9.82 20.46
CA LYS A 182 -6.35 -8.98 21.58
C LYS A 182 -4.90 -8.56 21.40
N ASN A 183 -4.07 -9.46 20.84
CA ASN A 183 -2.65 -9.19 20.58
C ASN A 183 -2.46 -8.06 19.55
N PHE A 184 -3.31 -8.01 18.51
CA PHE A 184 -3.33 -6.90 17.55
C PHE A 184 -3.67 -5.59 18.21
N LYS A 185 -4.78 -5.55 18.95
CA LYS A 185 -5.21 -4.35 19.68
C LYS A 185 -4.10 -3.81 20.60
N LYS A 186 -3.51 -4.69 21.42
CA LYS A 186 -2.44 -4.34 22.34
C LYS A 186 -1.21 -3.77 21.63
N ASN A 187 -0.75 -4.43 20.57
CA ASN A 187 0.51 -4.08 19.90
C ASN A 187 0.37 -2.91 18.92
N ILE A 188 -0.71 -2.84 18.14
CA ILE A 188 -0.97 -1.71 17.24
C ILE A 188 -1.04 -0.42 18.04
N PHE A 189 -1.84 -0.38 19.09
CA PHE A 189 -2.04 0.84 19.86
C PHE A 189 -1.01 0.99 20.98
N LYS A 190 -0.12 0.00 21.22
CA LYS A 190 0.89 0.00 22.29
C LYS A 190 0.28 0.46 23.61
N LEU A 191 -0.85 -0.12 23.99
CA LEU A 191 -1.55 0.23 25.22
C LEU A 191 -0.67 -0.08 26.43
N LYS A 192 -0.19 0.96 27.06
CA LYS A 192 0.56 0.94 28.33
C LYS A 192 -0.11 1.92 29.28
N LYS A 193 -0.03 1.66 30.56
CA LYS A 193 -0.47 2.60 31.58
C LYS A 193 0.28 3.94 31.39
N ASP A 194 -0.42 5.04 31.56
CA ASP A 194 0.13 6.42 31.47
C ASP A 194 0.74 6.77 30.08
N ARG A 195 0.27 6.13 29.02
CA ARG A 195 0.67 6.51 27.67
C ARG A 195 -0.01 7.81 27.26
N LEU A 196 0.79 8.84 26.96
CA LEU A 196 0.31 10.09 26.40
C LEU A 196 -0.49 9.85 25.12
N LEU A 197 -1.59 10.57 24.98
CA LEU A 197 -2.37 10.57 23.76
C LEU A 197 -1.57 11.30 22.67
N ASP A 198 -1.23 10.57 21.63
CA ASP A 198 -0.86 11.12 20.33
C ASP A 198 -2.06 10.88 19.41
N LEU A 199 -2.86 11.93 19.20
CA LEU A 199 -4.12 11.87 18.47
C LEU A 199 -3.89 11.41 17.03
N GLU A 200 -2.94 12.03 16.33
CA GLU A 200 -2.62 11.71 14.95
C GLU A 200 -2.11 10.27 14.81
N GLN A 201 -1.21 9.86 15.70
CA GLN A 201 -0.70 8.49 15.71
C GLN A 201 -1.79 7.46 16.01
N ALA A 202 -2.74 7.76 16.90
CA ALA A 202 -3.86 6.86 17.22
C ALA A 202 -4.77 6.65 16.01
N LEU A 203 -5.09 7.74 15.28
CA LEU A 203 -5.88 7.68 14.05
C LEU A 203 -5.14 6.97 12.91
N ASP A 204 -3.85 7.27 12.71
CA ASP A 204 -3.05 6.59 11.68
C ASP A 204 -2.87 5.10 11.95
N LYS A 205 -2.74 4.72 13.23
CA LYS A 205 -2.67 3.30 13.60
C LYS A 205 -3.97 2.55 13.36
N SER A 206 -5.11 3.21 13.45
CA SER A 206 -6.38 2.58 13.11
C SER A 206 -6.43 2.17 11.63
N LYS A 207 -5.80 2.95 10.75
CA LYS A 207 -5.70 2.62 9.32
C LYS A 207 -4.87 1.36 9.05
N LEU A 208 -3.94 0.99 9.98
CA LEU A 208 -3.17 -0.25 9.84
C LEU A 208 -4.07 -1.50 9.88
N ILE A 209 -5.25 -1.40 10.48
CA ILE A 209 -6.23 -2.49 10.50
C ILE A 209 -6.70 -2.81 9.08
N ASN A 210 -6.89 -1.82 8.21
CA ASN A 210 -7.29 -2.02 6.82
C ASN A 210 -6.26 -2.83 5.99
N ARG A 211 -5.02 -2.93 6.49
CA ARG A 211 -3.96 -3.76 5.88
C ARG A 211 -4.04 -5.23 6.27
N THR A 212 -4.85 -5.54 7.30
CA THR A 212 -5.07 -6.93 7.68
C THR A 212 -6.00 -7.61 6.68
N LYS A 213 -5.89 -8.93 6.55
CA LYS A 213 -6.75 -9.71 5.66
C LYS A 213 -8.05 -10.15 6.32
N PHE A 214 -8.30 -9.77 7.58
CA PHE A 214 -9.41 -10.27 8.38
C PHE A 214 -10.29 -9.19 9.02
N ALA A 215 -9.90 -7.91 8.93
CA ALA A 215 -10.67 -6.80 9.47
C ALA A 215 -10.47 -5.52 8.63
N ARG A 216 -11.48 -4.67 8.61
CA ARG A 216 -11.38 -3.31 8.07
C ARG A 216 -12.21 -2.34 8.92
N ASN A 217 -11.88 -1.05 8.83
CA ASN A 217 -12.71 -0.01 9.40
C ASN A 217 -14.01 0.12 8.56
N SER A 218 -15.16 0.02 9.21
CA SER A 218 -16.47 0.25 8.58
C SER A 218 -16.80 1.74 8.51
N ARG A 219 -16.24 2.53 9.41
CA ARG A 219 -16.26 4.00 9.43
C ARG A 219 -15.02 4.54 10.13
N ASP A 220 -14.82 5.86 10.08
CA ASP A 220 -13.71 6.51 10.74
C ASP A 220 -13.73 6.29 12.25
N PRO A 221 -12.56 6.14 12.90
CA PRO A 221 -12.46 6.00 14.35
C PRO A 221 -12.86 7.30 15.04
N GLU A 222 -13.45 7.17 16.21
CA GLU A 222 -13.87 8.29 17.04
C GLU A 222 -13.12 8.29 18.38
N ILE A 223 -12.82 9.48 18.91
CA ILE A 223 -12.22 9.62 20.23
C ILE A 223 -13.22 10.28 21.15
N LEU A 224 -13.54 9.59 22.23
CA LEU A 224 -14.37 10.11 23.30
C LEU A 224 -13.49 10.62 24.44
N PHE A 225 -13.59 11.91 24.72
CA PHE A 225 -12.99 12.55 25.89
C PHE A 225 -14.05 12.69 27.00
N THR A 226 -13.79 12.07 28.11
CA THR A 226 -14.55 12.32 29.37
C THR A 226 -13.68 13.14 30.32
N LYS A 227 -14.21 13.53 31.49
CA LYS A 227 -13.44 14.29 32.45
C LYS A 227 -12.13 13.59 32.82
N ASP A 228 -12.17 12.26 33.04
CA ASP A 228 -11.08 11.50 33.65
C ASP A 228 -10.47 10.43 32.68
N SER A 229 -10.99 10.29 31.46
CA SER A 229 -10.50 9.26 30.55
C SER A 229 -10.65 9.62 29.07
N THR A 230 -9.81 9.01 28.25
CA THR A 230 -9.86 9.12 26.79
C THR A 230 -9.98 7.72 26.18
N SER A 231 -11.02 7.51 25.40
CA SER A 231 -11.31 6.24 24.75
C SER A 231 -11.33 6.38 23.23
N LEU A 232 -10.55 5.55 22.55
CA LEU A 232 -10.58 5.42 21.09
C LEU A 232 -11.59 4.34 20.72
N PHE A 233 -12.62 4.70 19.97
CA PHE A 233 -13.60 3.78 19.39
C PHE A 233 -13.20 3.41 17.98
N LEU A 234 -13.07 2.13 17.73
CA LEU A 234 -12.82 1.53 16.42
C LEU A 234 -14.09 0.82 15.97
N TYR A 235 -14.57 1.15 14.80
CA TYR A 235 -15.71 0.50 14.19
C TYR A 235 -15.21 -0.44 13.12
N LEU A 236 -15.15 -1.73 13.48
CA LEU A 236 -14.54 -2.76 12.64
C LEU A 236 -15.59 -3.71 12.12
N GLU A 237 -15.41 -4.14 10.89
CA GLU A 237 -16.10 -5.30 10.35
C GLU A 237 -15.12 -6.44 10.08
N LYS A 238 -15.58 -7.66 10.33
CA LYS A 238 -14.81 -8.86 10.02
C LYS A 238 -14.82 -9.09 8.52
N ILE A 239 -13.64 -9.09 7.90
CA ILE A 239 -13.49 -9.47 6.50
C ILE A 239 -13.18 -10.95 6.45
N ARG A 240 -13.77 -11.63 5.52
CA ARG A 240 -13.51 -13.04 5.26
C ARG A 240 -12.82 -13.15 3.91
N LYS A 241 -11.51 -13.33 3.97
CA LYS A 241 -10.65 -13.52 2.79
C LYS A 241 -9.95 -14.87 2.85
N ASN A 242 -10.66 -15.91 3.31
CA ASN A 242 -10.22 -17.27 3.05
C ASN A 242 -10.45 -17.54 1.58
N SER A 243 -9.52 -18.22 0.94
CA SER A 243 -9.63 -18.52 -0.46
C SER A 243 -9.17 -19.93 -0.77
N PHE A 244 -9.81 -20.52 -1.74
CA PHE A 244 -9.42 -21.77 -2.37
C PHE A 244 -9.36 -21.55 -3.88
N ASP A 245 -8.32 -22.09 -4.49
CA ASP A 245 -8.16 -22.15 -5.93
C ASP A 245 -7.51 -23.48 -6.27
N GLY A 246 -8.08 -24.26 -7.19
CA GLY A 246 -7.46 -25.49 -7.57
C GLY A 246 -8.37 -26.49 -8.24
N PHE A 247 -7.74 -27.48 -8.80
CA PHE A 247 -8.35 -28.72 -9.24
C PHE A 247 -7.39 -29.88 -9.03
N ILE A 248 -7.90 -31.07 -8.77
CA ILE A 248 -7.13 -32.31 -8.66
C ILE A 248 -7.79 -33.36 -9.55
N SER A 249 -7.04 -33.99 -10.42
CA SER A 249 -7.45 -35.11 -11.23
C SER A 249 -6.63 -36.34 -10.89
N PHE A 250 -7.23 -37.51 -11.08
CA PHE A 250 -6.62 -38.80 -10.85
C PHE A 250 -6.59 -39.56 -12.19
N ASP A 251 -5.43 -40.08 -12.53
CA ASP A 251 -5.21 -40.93 -13.70
C ASP A 251 -4.51 -42.21 -13.26
N THR A 252 -4.82 -43.32 -13.87
CA THR A 252 -4.15 -44.60 -13.58
C THR A 252 -3.11 -44.86 -14.65
N ASP A 253 -1.87 -45.02 -14.25
CA ASP A 253 -0.77 -45.39 -15.15
C ASP A 253 -1.03 -46.81 -15.67
N GLU A 254 -1.26 -46.95 -16.96
CA GLU A 254 -1.63 -48.20 -17.61
C GLU A 254 -0.55 -49.29 -17.45
N ASN A 255 0.72 -48.94 -17.29
CA ASN A 255 1.82 -49.88 -17.19
C ASN A 255 2.08 -50.37 -15.76
N SER A 256 1.91 -49.46 -14.77
CA SER A 256 2.24 -49.76 -13.37
C SER A 256 1.01 -49.96 -12.48
N GLY A 257 -0.21 -49.66 -12.96
CA GLY A 257 -1.45 -49.67 -12.19
C GLY A 257 -1.50 -48.63 -11.05
N LYS A 258 -0.50 -47.73 -10.98
CA LYS A 258 -0.42 -46.73 -9.91
C LYS A 258 -1.27 -45.51 -10.24
N ILE A 259 -1.92 -44.97 -9.20
CA ILE A 259 -2.67 -43.71 -9.34
C ILE A 259 -1.68 -42.56 -9.43
N ASN A 260 -1.79 -41.81 -10.52
CA ASN A 260 -1.10 -40.51 -10.71
C ASN A 260 -2.04 -39.39 -10.31
N ILE A 261 -1.56 -38.49 -9.48
CA ILE A 261 -2.27 -37.28 -9.09
C ILE A 261 -1.73 -36.14 -9.94
N GLN A 262 -2.64 -35.37 -10.58
CA GLN A 262 -2.32 -34.19 -11.37
C GLN A 262 -3.21 -33.05 -10.93
N GLY A 263 -2.69 -31.83 -11.00
CA GLY A 263 -3.44 -30.63 -10.66
C GLY A 263 -2.75 -29.76 -9.63
N TYR A 264 -3.47 -28.80 -9.12
CA TYR A 264 -2.97 -27.90 -8.08
C TYR A 264 -4.07 -27.59 -7.08
N ALA A 265 -3.66 -27.18 -5.87
CA ALA A 265 -4.55 -26.66 -4.85
C ALA A 265 -3.85 -25.53 -4.08
N LYS A 266 -4.47 -24.37 -4.06
CA LYS A 266 -4.02 -23.21 -3.29
C LYS A 266 -5.08 -22.87 -2.26
N ILE A 267 -4.67 -22.81 -1.00
CA ILE A 267 -5.55 -22.50 0.13
C ILE A 267 -4.93 -21.33 0.89
N SER A 268 -5.71 -20.32 1.17
CA SER A 268 -5.32 -19.22 2.06
C SER A 268 -6.34 -19.06 3.17
N LEU A 269 -5.90 -19.23 4.40
CA LEU A 269 -6.71 -19.09 5.61
C LEU A 269 -6.23 -17.87 6.39
N ASN A 270 -7.16 -16.99 6.77
CA ASN A 270 -6.84 -15.75 7.44
C ASN A 270 -7.61 -15.65 8.76
N ASN A 271 -6.89 -15.53 9.87
CA ASN A 271 -7.44 -15.38 11.21
C ASN A 271 -8.44 -16.46 11.60
N THR A 272 -8.15 -17.71 11.25
CA THR A 272 -8.98 -18.88 11.56
C THR A 272 -9.00 -19.16 13.06
N PHE A 273 -7.84 -19.01 13.72
CA PHE A 273 -7.67 -19.22 15.18
C PHE A 273 -7.80 -17.92 15.98
N ASN A 274 -8.25 -16.84 15.35
CA ASN A 274 -8.43 -15.53 15.99
C ASN A 274 -7.15 -14.95 16.64
N ALA A 275 -5.99 -15.29 16.09
CA ALA A 275 -4.69 -14.74 16.46
C ALA A 275 -4.15 -13.74 15.43
N GLY A 276 -4.89 -13.49 14.35
CA GLY A 276 -4.51 -12.67 13.21
C GLY A 276 -3.54 -13.40 12.27
N GLU A 277 -3.43 -14.69 12.40
CA GLU A 277 -2.54 -15.54 11.60
C GLU A 277 -2.99 -15.64 10.14
N ASN A 278 -2.02 -15.93 9.27
CA ASN A 278 -2.25 -16.27 7.87
C ASN A 278 -1.56 -17.60 7.56
N ILE A 279 -2.32 -18.54 7.03
CA ILE A 279 -1.85 -19.87 6.65
C ILE A 279 -2.10 -20.05 5.16
N ASN A 280 -1.05 -20.35 4.41
CA ASN A 280 -1.14 -20.63 2.98
C ASN A 280 -0.59 -22.01 2.67
N PHE A 281 -1.27 -22.71 1.77
CA PHE A 281 -0.81 -23.96 1.17
C PHE A 281 -0.87 -23.79 -0.35
N ASP A 282 0.18 -24.21 -1.04
CA ASP A 282 0.26 -24.24 -2.49
C ASP A 282 0.83 -25.59 -2.90
N PHE A 283 -0.06 -26.47 -3.36
CA PHE A 283 0.28 -27.81 -3.83
C PHE A 283 0.21 -27.84 -5.35
N ASN A 284 1.19 -28.45 -5.99
CA ASN A 284 1.21 -28.67 -7.43
C ASN A 284 1.71 -30.09 -7.72
N ALA A 285 1.03 -30.80 -8.61
CA ALA A 285 1.40 -32.14 -9.07
C ALA A 285 1.26 -32.22 -10.60
N GLN A 286 2.34 -32.65 -11.26
CA GLN A 286 2.41 -32.79 -12.71
C GLN A 286 2.44 -34.27 -13.12
N LYS A 287 2.12 -34.54 -14.38
CA LYS A 287 2.06 -35.89 -14.96
C LYS A 287 3.35 -36.70 -14.77
N ASN A 288 4.51 -36.04 -14.77
CA ASN A 288 5.83 -36.67 -14.63
C ASN A 288 6.21 -37.04 -13.20
N ARG A 289 5.24 -37.11 -12.26
CA ARG A 289 5.46 -37.28 -10.81
C ARG A 289 6.23 -36.12 -10.16
N ASP A 290 6.39 -35.00 -10.83
CA ASP A 290 6.89 -33.79 -10.21
C ASP A 290 5.82 -33.24 -9.25
N ARG A 291 6.18 -33.08 -8.00
CA ARG A 291 5.28 -32.57 -6.96
C ARG A 291 5.95 -31.49 -6.16
N SER A 292 5.20 -30.49 -5.79
CA SER A 292 5.66 -29.48 -4.84
C SER A 292 4.56 -29.13 -3.86
N LEU A 293 4.95 -28.91 -2.62
CA LEU A 293 4.11 -28.37 -1.56
C LEU A 293 4.85 -27.20 -0.91
N LYS A 294 4.26 -26.03 -0.98
CA LYS A 294 4.71 -24.88 -0.21
C LYS A 294 3.66 -24.54 0.83
N SER A 295 4.07 -24.51 2.10
CA SER A 295 3.24 -24.05 3.21
C SER A 295 3.90 -22.86 3.87
N ASN A 296 3.10 -21.83 4.15
CA ASN A 296 3.57 -20.65 4.88
C ASN A 296 2.59 -20.34 6.00
N ILE A 297 3.09 -20.25 7.24
CA ILE A 297 2.33 -19.89 8.43
C ILE A 297 2.94 -18.61 9.00
N ASN A 298 2.16 -17.55 9.01
CA ASN A 298 2.52 -16.28 9.64
C ASN A 298 1.69 -16.05 10.89
N ILE A 299 2.33 -15.87 12.03
CA ILE A 299 1.69 -15.56 13.31
C ILE A 299 2.20 -14.20 13.77
N PRO A 300 1.43 -13.13 13.57
CA PRO A 300 1.79 -11.80 14.01
C PRO A 300 1.63 -11.67 15.53
N TYR A 301 2.49 -10.83 16.12
CA TYR A 301 2.47 -10.55 17.56
C TYR A 301 2.51 -11.81 18.44
N PHE A 302 3.40 -12.73 18.07
CA PHE A 302 3.52 -14.05 18.68
C PHE A 302 3.58 -13.96 20.22
N LEU A 303 2.71 -14.72 20.90
CA LEU A 303 2.51 -14.70 22.36
C LEU A 303 2.30 -13.28 22.96
N GLY A 304 1.72 -12.37 22.17
CA GLY A 304 1.47 -10.98 22.61
C GLY A 304 2.71 -10.08 22.61
N SER A 305 3.84 -10.56 22.09
CA SER A 305 5.06 -9.78 21.89
C SER A 305 4.92 -8.82 20.69
N ALA A 306 5.93 -7.99 20.44
CA ALA A 306 6.02 -7.17 19.23
C ALA A 306 6.55 -7.93 18.01
N PHE A 307 6.94 -9.18 18.17
CA PHE A 307 7.53 -9.99 17.13
C PHE A 307 6.49 -10.81 16.37
N ASN A 308 6.69 -10.94 15.08
CA ASN A 308 5.98 -11.90 14.24
C ASN A 308 6.87 -13.13 14.04
N VAL A 309 6.23 -14.29 13.90
CA VAL A 309 6.92 -15.55 13.57
C VAL A 309 6.35 -16.08 12.26
N ASN A 310 7.23 -16.36 11.32
CA ASN A 310 6.88 -16.97 10.03
C ASN A 310 7.56 -18.33 9.93
N TYR A 311 6.82 -19.34 9.56
CA TYR A 311 7.35 -20.64 9.19
C TYR A 311 7.02 -20.95 7.74
N THR A 312 8.02 -21.29 6.94
CA THR A 312 7.84 -21.72 5.55
C THR A 312 8.42 -23.11 5.37
N LEU A 313 7.63 -23.99 4.79
CA LEU A 313 8.01 -25.31 4.36
C LEU A 313 7.90 -25.38 2.82
N ASN A 314 8.97 -25.77 2.15
CA ASN A 314 8.97 -26.07 0.72
C ASN A 314 9.41 -27.53 0.53
N LEU A 315 8.50 -28.37 0.05
CA LEU A 315 8.79 -29.75 -0.34
C LEU A 315 8.75 -29.85 -1.86
N ILE A 316 9.77 -30.41 -2.44
CA ILE A 316 9.86 -30.66 -3.87
C ILE A 316 10.26 -32.11 -4.08
N GLN A 317 9.49 -32.81 -4.89
CA GLN A 317 9.86 -34.10 -5.45
C GLN A 317 9.97 -33.96 -6.96
N LYS A 318 11.14 -34.28 -7.50
CA LYS A 318 11.39 -34.27 -8.95
C LYS A 318 11.43 -35.70 -9.44
N ASP A 319 10.31 -36.20 -9.94
CA ASP A 319 10.09 -37.59 -10.36
C ASP A 319 10.70 -38.63 -9.39
N SER A 320 11.64 -39.46 -9.83
CA SER A 320 12.43 -40.38 -9.02
C SER A 320 13.87 -39.92 -8.77
N THR A 321 14.25 -38.71 -9.23
CA THR A 321 15.64 -38.24 -9.21
C THR A 321 16.05 -37.72 -7.85
N TYR A 322 15.24 -36.82 -7.24
CA TYR A 322 15.52 -36.28 -5.91
C TYR A 322 14.28 -35.72 -5.22
N THR A 323 14.40 -35.58 -3.91
CA THR A 323 13.50 -34.82 -3.07
C THR A 323 14.25 -33.68 -2.38
N SER A 324 13.62 -32.55 -2.18
CA SER A 324 14.17 -31.42 -1.43
C SER A 324 13.19 -30.94 -0.39
N ASN A 325 13.66 -30.72 0.83
CA ASN A 325 12.91 -30.26 1.98
C ASN A 325 13.57 -29.02 2.57
N GLU A 326 12.98 -27.85 2.31
CA GLU A 326 13.45 -26.59 2.82
C GLU A 326 12.51 -26.07 3.90
N ASN A 327 13.07 -25.79 5.08
CA ASN A 327 12.38 -25.22 6.23
C ASN A 327 12.99 -23.86 6.54
N ILE A 328 12.15 -22.83 6.68
CA ILE A 328 12.57 -21.48 7.02
C ILE A 328 11.74 -21.00 8.22
N ILE A 329 12.43 -20.55 9.26
CA ILE A 329 11.82 -19.90 10.41
C ILE A 329 12.34 -18.45 10.42
N ASP A 330 11.44 -17.50 10.31
CA ASP A 330 11.75 -16.07 10.37
C ASP A 330 11.10 -15.44 11.59
N ILE A 331 11.82 -14.54 12.24
CA ILE A 331 11.31 -13.69 13.32
C ILE A 331 11.53 -12.25 12.89
N ASP A 332 10.47 -11.47 12.89
CA ASP A 332 10.50 -10.08 12.44
C ASP A 332 9.72 -9.13 13.34
N VAL A 333 9.97 -7.84 13.17
CA VAL A 333 9.25 -6.75 13.83
C VAL A 333 8.80 -5.71 12.82
N ASN A 334 7.57 -5.22 13.00
CA ASN A 334 7.01 -4.16 12.19
C ASN A 334 7.39 -2.78 12.75
N LEU A 335 8.10 -1.98 11.97
CA LEU A 335 8.50 -0.61 12.25
C LEU A 335 7.80 0.32 11.24
N ASN A 336 6.54 0.65 11.49
CA ASN A 336 5.66 1.42 10.58
C ASN A 336 5.51 0.75 9.19
N LYS A 337 6.18 1.30 8.17
CA LYS A 337 6.16 0.79 6.78
C LYS A 337 7.26 -0.24 6.53
N THR A 338 8.19 -0.42 7.47
CA THR A 338 9.36 -1.29 7.36
C THR A 338 9.17 -2.52 8.24
N LYS A 339 9.53 -3.68 7.74
CA LYS A 339 9.68 -4.91 8.48
C LYS A 339 11.17 -5.28 8.49
N LEU A 340 11.70 -5.62 9.66
CA LEU A 340 13.08 -6.10 9.81
C LEU A 340 13.06 -7.45 10.51
N GLY A 341 13.86 -8.39 10.04
CA GLY A 341 13.84 -9.72 10.61
C GLY A 341 15.12 -10.52 10.40
N LEU A 342 15.22 -11.55 11.22
CA LEU A 342 16.24 -12.59 11.16
C LEU A 342 15.58 -13.92 10.85
N GLY A 343 16.26 -14.79 10.12
CA GLY A 343 15.74 -16.09 9.77
C GLY A 343 16.78 -17.19 9.89
N PHE A 344 16.31 -18.39 10.09
CA PHE A 344 17.08 -19.62 9.97
C PHE A 344 16.45 -20.49 8.88
N GLN A 345 17.27 -20.96 7.95
CA GLN A 345 16.87 -21.79 6.83
C GLN A 345 17.68 -23.09 6.85
N LYS A 346 16.98 -24.20 6.76
CA LYS A 346 17.57 -25.53 6.56
C LYS A 346 17.00 -26.12 5.28
N ASN A 347 17.87 -26.54 4.36
CA ASN A 347 17.46 -27.24 3.14
C ASN A 347 18.21 -28.58 3.07
N LYS A 348 17.47 -29.68 3.04
CA LYS A 348 17.99 -31.03 2.84
C LYS A 348 17.48 -31.55 1.51
N SER A 349 18.39 -32.00 0.65
CA SER A 349 18.04 -32.65 -0.60
C SER A 349 18.63 -34.06 -0.63
N ASP A 350 17.76 -35.04 -0.82
CA ASP A 350 18.14 -36.43 -0.93
C ASP A 350 17.95 -36.88 -2.39
N SER A 351 19.01 -37.41 -3.02
CA SER A 351 18.96 -37.96 -4.37
C SER A 351 18.70 -39.46 -4.32
N GLY A 352 17.75 -39.95 -5.11
CA GLY A 352 17.48 -41.36 -5.26
C GLY A 352 18.59 -42.09 -6.06
N ILE A 353 19.15 -41.37 -7.04
CA ILE A 353 20.28 -41.82 -7.85
C ILE A 353 21.25 -40.64 -7.97
N GLU A 354 22.45 -40.79 -7.42
CA GLU A 354 23.47 -39.74 -7.54
C GLU A 354 24.07 -39.76 -8.95
N THR A 355 24.18 -38.57 -9.51
CA THR A 355 24.84 -38.32 -10.80
C THR A 355 25.90 -37.23 -10.60
N GLU A 356 26.65 -36.91 -11.63
CA GLU A 356 27.62 -35.82 -11.58
C GLU A 356 26.98 -34.49 -11.11
N ASN A 357 25.77 -34.20 -11.58
CA ASN A 357 25.05 -32.94 -11.38
C ASN A 357 23.90 -33.01 -10.36
N ILE A 358 23.58 -34.18 -9.80
CA ILE A 358 22.53 -34.36 -8.78
C ILE A 358 23.14 -35.13 -7.61
N LYS A 359 23.27 -34.51 -6.46
CA LYS A 359 23.84 -35.13 -5.25
C LYS A 359 23.06 -34.73 -4.01
N SER A 360 23.07 -35.59 -3.03
CA SER A 360 22.48 -35.29 -1.72
C SER A 360 23.28 -34.19 -1.01
N PHE A 361 22.60 -33.28 -0.34
CA PHE A 361 23.22 -32.24 0.49
C PHE A 361 22.32 -31.80 1.64
N ASP A 362 22.92 -31.24 2.70
CA ASP A 362 22.28 -30.51 3.80
C ASP A 362 22.89 -29.12 3.88
N SER A 363 22.06 -28.08 3.87
CA SER A 363 22.52 -26.70 4.02
C SER A 363 21.76 -25.97 5.11
N LYS A 364 22.49 -25.12 5.85
CA LYS A 364 21.97 -24.29 6.93
C LYS A 364 22.43 -22.87 6.73
N LEU A 365 21.47 -21.91 6.67
CA LEU A 365 21.74 -20.49 6.47
C LEU A 365 21.07 -19.66 7.57
N PHE A 366 21.76 -18.60 7.99
CA PHE A 366 21.18 -17.51 8.74
C PHE A 366 20.88 -16.36 7.78
N ASN A 367 19.66 -15.84 7.85
CA ASN A 367 19.17 -14.80 6.97
C ASN A 367 18.97 -13.51 7.73
N LEU A 368 19.34 -12.38 7.12
CA LEU A 368 18.89 -11.04 7.47
C LEU A 368 17.94 -10.58 6.37
N PHE A 369 16.79 -10.01 6.73
CA PHE A 369 15.87 -9.49 5.73
C PHE A 369 15.19 -8.21 6.17
N SER A 370 14.77 -7.42 5.18
CA SER A 370 13.94 -6.26 5.37
C SER A 370 12.90 -6.14 4.27
N GLU A 371 11.73 -5.64 4.63
CA GLU A 371 10.66 -5.29 3.71
C GLU A 371 10.22 -3.86 3.98
N TYR A 372 10.08 -3.05 2.94
CA TYR A 372 9.46 -1.73 2.99
C TYR A 372 8.26 -1.74 2.06
N LEU A 373 7.08 -1.43 2.59
CA LEU A 373 5.81 -1.52 1.87
C LEU A 373 4.99 -0.24 2.02
N ILE A 374 4.58 0.33 0.88
CA ILE A 374 3.59 1.40 0.78
C ILE A 374 2.36 0.84 0.09
N ILE A 375 1.20 1.03 0.70
CA ILE A 375 -0.10 0.59 0.20
C ILE A 375 -0.91 1.79 -0.30
N ASP A 376 -1.55 1.63 -1.45
CA ASP A 376 -2.57 2.49 -2.01
C ASP A 376 -3.95 1.87 -1.70
N GLU A 377 -4.62 2.39 -0.68
CA GLU A 377 -5.90 1.85 -0.20
C GLU A 377 -7.05 2.06 -1.21
N GLY A 378 -6.87 2.97 -2.18
CA GLY A 378 -7.85 3.23 -3.23
C GLY A 378 -7.88 2.18 -4.35
N ASP A 379 -6.81 1.38 -4.49
CA ASP A 379 -6.73 0.34 -5.52
C ASP A 379 -7.09 -1.03 -4.95
N LYS A 380 -8.34 -1.46 -5.18
CA LYS A 380 -8.86 -2.74 -4.67
C LYS A 380 -8.22 -3.97 -5.32
N PHE A 381 -7.76 -3.87 -6.58
CA PHE A 381 -7.12 -4.96 -7.30
C PHE A 381 -5.68 -5.15 -6.88
N ASN A 382 -4.95 -4.05 -6.75
CA ASN A 382 -3.54 -4.07 -6.45
C ASN A 382 -3.18 -2.93 -5.50
N PRO A 383 -3.35 -3.13 -4.21
CA PRO A 383 -3.08 -2.12 -3.21
C PRO A 383 -1.58 -1.81 -3.02
N GLU A 384 -0.68 -2.64 -3.55
CA GLU A 384 0.76 -2.41 -3.45
C GLU A 384 1.18 -1.23 -4.34
N PHE A 385 1.59 -0.12 -3.72
CA PHE A 385 2.10 1.06 -4.43
C PHE A 385 3.60 1.00 -4.62
N PHE A 386 4.34 0.65 -3.57
CA PHE A 386 5.78 0.44 -3.60
C PHE A 386 6.16 -0.68 -2.64
N LYS A 387 7.02 -1.59 -3.08
CA LYS A 387 7.60 -2.65 -2.27
C LYS A 387 9.08 -2.77 -2.55
N LEU A 388 9.86 -2.84 -1.49
CA LEU A 388 11.27 -3.22 -1.52
C LEU A 388 11.46 -4.36 -0.54
N ASN A 389 11.94 -5.50 -1.02
CA ASN A 389 12.23 -6.66 -0.21
C ASN A 389 13.69 -7.08 -0.43
N LEU A 390 14.45 -7.18 0.64
CA LEU A 390 15.84 -7.58 0.66
C LEU A 390 15.98 -8.79 1.58
N ARG A 391 16.67 -9.83 1.11
CA ARG A 391 17.06 -10.98 1.94
C ARG A 391 18.49 -11.37 1.60
N TYR A 392 19.28 -11.56 2.63
CA TYR A 392 20.65 -12.05 2.51
C TYR A 392 20.89 -13.16 3.51
N GLY A 393 21.34 -14.31 3.03
CA GLY A 393 21.63 -15.50 3.82
C GLY A 393 23.07 -15.95 3.69
N LEU A 394 23.65 -16.30 4.80
CA LEU A 394 25.00 -16.88 4.90
C LEU A 394 24.93 -18.19 5.66
N GLY A 395 25.73 -19.18 5.23
CA GLY A 395 25.70 -20.48 5.89
C GLY A 395 26.72 -21.48 5.42
N LYS A 396 26.41 -22.72 5.74
CA LYS A 396 27.24 -23.89 5.40
C LYS A 396 26.41 -24.92 4.66
N LYS A 397 27.03 -25.58 3.70
CA LYS A 397 26.51 -26.74 2.97
C LYS A 397 27.43 -27.94 3.23
N GLU A 398 26.85 -29.05 3.60
CA GLU A 398 27.49 -30.36 3.71
C GLU A 398 27.09 -31.22 2.51
N GLN A 399 28.06 -31.74 1.78
CA GLN A 399 27.89 -32.57 0.60
C GLN A 399 29.05 -33.58 0.54
N LEU A 400 28.78 -34.88 0.48
CA LEU A 400 29.79 -35.93 0.45
C LEU A 400 30.85 -35.75 1.55
N ASN A 401 30.43 -35.49 2.79
CA ASN A 401 31.29 -35.22 3.96
C ASN A 401 32.19 -33.95 3.85
N ASN A 402 32.01 -33.14 2.82
CA ASN A 402 32.70 -31.87 2.69
C ASN A 402 31.79 -30.71 3.09
N ILE A 403 32.31 -29.85 3.97
CA ILE A 403 31.58 -28.65 4.40
C ILE A 403 32.13 -27.44 3.63
N THR A 404 31.24 -26.74 2.95
CA THR A 404 31.55 -25.53 2.17
C THR A 404 30.68 -24.36 2.59
N SER A 405 31.10 -23.15 2.26
CA SER A 405 30.28 -21.94 2.45
C SER A 405 29.18 -21.84 1.38
N ILE A 406 28.03 -21.36 1.80
CA ILE A 406 26.92 -21.01 0.91
C ILE A 406 26.39 -19.63 1.25
N SER A 407 26.06 -18.83 0.24
CA SER A 407 25.33 -17.59 0.42
C SER A 407 24.19 -17.47 -0.60
N LYS A 408 23.08 -16.86 -0.18
CA LYS A 408 21.94 -16.55 -1.03
C LYS A 408 21.57 -15.09 -0.85
N TYR A 409 21.21 -14.40 -1.93
CA TYR A 409 20.57 -13.10 -1.80
C TYR A 409 19.37 -12.99 -2.73
N LYS A 410 18.40 -12.23 -2.29
CA LYS A 410 17.21 -11.88 -3.07
C LYS A 410 16.87 -10.41 -2.88
N LEU A 411 16.69 -9.72 -3.99
CA LEU A 411 16.18 -8.36 -4.07
C LEU A 411 14.88 -8.38 -4.86
N GLU A 412 13.84 -7.74 -4.35
CA GLU A 412 12.57 -7.56 -5.04
C GLU A 412 12.14 -6.10 -4.91
N ILE A 413 11.91 -5.42 -6.03
CA ILE A 413 11.47 -4.04 -6.09
C ILE A 413 10.24 -3.96 -6.99
N SER A 414 9.15 -3.45 -6.47
CA SER A 414 7.93 -3.18 -7.22
C SER A 414 7.47 -1.75 -7.00
N LYS A 415 6.97 -1.10 -8.06
CA LYS A 415 6.39 0.25 -7.96
C LYS A 415 5.23 0.38 -8.95
N LYS A 416 4.15 0.98 -8.48
CA LYS A 416 3.01 1.34 -9.31
C LYS A 416 3.14 2.80 -9.76
N PHE A 417 3.03 3.04 -11.06
CA PHE A 417 2.99 4.36 -11.68
C PHE A 417 1.58 4.61 -12.21
N ASN A 418 0.91 5.62 -11.70
CA ASN A 418 -0.38 6.08 -12.19
C ASN A 418 -0.14 7.05 -13.36
N ILE A 419 -0.15 6.54 -14.60
CA ILE A 419 0.04 7.36 -15.82
C ILE A 419 -1.18 8.26 -16.03
N SER A 420 -2.37 7.73 -15.81
CA SER A 420 -3.63 8.45 -15.81
C SER A 420 -4.63 7.78 -14.87
N LYS A 421 -5.86 8.30 -14.77
CA LYS A 421 -6.94 7.66 -13.98
C LYS A 421 -7.22 6.21 -14.40
N ARG A 422 -7.04 5.89 -15.70
CA ARG A 422 -7.31 4.57 -16.26
C ARG A 422 -6.07 3.75 -16.58
N PHE A 423 -4.90 4.37 -16.81
CA PHE A 423 -3.66 3.69 -17.13
C PHE A 423 -2.74 3.61 -15.93
N LYS A 424 -2.33 2.39 -15.56
CA LYS A 424 -1.33 2.14 -14.53
C LYS A 424 -0.25 1.22 -15.07
N PHE A 425 1.01 1.56 -14.80
CA PHE A 425 2.17 0.74 -15.14
C PHE A 425 2.81 0.21 -13.87
N GLN A 426 3.07 -1.08 -13.82
CA GLN A 426 3.62 -1.74 -12.63
C GLN A 426 4.77 -2.67 -12.99
N PRO A 427 6.01 -2.19 -12.95
CA PRO A 427 7.20 -3.01 -13.01
C PRO A 427 7.49 -3.68 -11.67
N LEU A 428 8.00 -4.91 -11.75
CA LEU A 428 8.55 -5.69 -10.66
C LEU A 428 9.93 -6.20 -11.11
N ILE A 429 10.96 -5.84 -10.37
CA ILE A 429 12.33 -6.33 -10.57
C ILE A 429 12.62 -7.35 -9.48
N ILE A 430 13.11 -8.52 -9.88
CA ILE A 430 13.59 -9.57 -8.99
C ILE A 430 15.02 -9.90 -9.38
N LYS A 431 15.93 -9.88 -8.43
CA LYS A 431 17.29 -10.42 -8.57
C LYS A 431 17.53 -11.43 -7.47
N GLU A 432 17.90 -12.64 -7.86
CA GLU A 432 18.19 -13.72 -6.92
C GLU A 432 19.46 -14.45 -7.35
N LYS A 433 20.30 -14.79 -6.39
CA LYS A 433 21.55 -15.52 -6.65
C LYS A 433 21.88 -16.44 -5.48
N ILE A 434 22.41 -17.61 -5.83
CA ILE A 434 23.05 -18.55 -4.91
C ILE A 434 24.53 -18.66 -5.27
N ASN A 435 25.38 -18.51 -4.26
CA ASN A 435 26.80 -18.78 -4.39
C ASN A 435 27.11 -19.99 -3.49
N SER A 436 27.54 -21.08 -4.10
CA SER A 436 27.89 -22.33 -3.42
C SER A 436 29.06 -22.96 -4.15
N LYS A 437 30.02 -23.52 -3.42
CA LYS A 437 31.05 -24.37 -4.02
C LYS A 437 30.43 -25.74 -4.35
N ASN A 438 30.84 -26.36 -5.46
CA ASN A 438 30.31 -27.65 -5.93
C ASN A 438 28.77 -27.61 -6.07
N LEU A 439 28.27 -26.58 -6.76
CA LEU A 439 26.84 -26.38 -7.04
C LEU A 439 26.29 -27.60 -7.79
N VAL A 440 25.06 -28.01 -7.45
CA VAL A 440 24.35 -29.15 -8.08
C VAL A 440 22.97 -28.75 -8.54
N ASN A 441 22.39 -29.45 -9.53
CA ASN A 441 21.12 -29.09 -10.17
C ASN A 441 19.95 -28.98 -9.16
N ASN A 442 19.93 -29.86 -8.17
CA ASN A 442 18.89 -29.85 -7.12
C ASN A 442 19.07 -28.73 -6.07
N GLU A 443 20.16 -27.94 -6.15
CA GLU A 443 20.42 -26.74 -5.34
C GLU A 443 20.06 -25.44 -6.07
N LEU A 444 19.97 -25.48 -7.43
CA LEU A 444 19.69 -24.31 -8.26
C LEU A 444 18.36 -23.63 -7.89
N LEU A 445 18.34 -22.30 -8.07
CA LEU A 445 17.12 -21.52 -8.07
C LEU A 445 16.23 -21.94 -9.23
N ARG A 446 14.93 -21.86 -9.04
CA ARG A 446 13.95 -22.22 -10.06
C ARG A 446 13.00 -21.07 -10.28
N PHE A 447 12.77 -20.75 -11.53
CA PHE A 447 11.82 -19.74 -11.94
C PHE A 447 11.15 -20.15 -13.26
N GLY A 448 10.18 -19.38 -13.73
CA GLY A 448 9.27 -19.70 -14.82
C GLY A 448 7.83 -19.72 -14.34
N GLY A 449 6.87 -19.47 -15.23
CA GLY A 449 5.44 -19.53 -14.95
C GLY A 449 4.83 -18.23 -14.45
N GLY A 450 3.58 -18.30 -14.09
CA GLY A 450 2.74 -17.13 -13.75
C GLY A 450 3.27 -16.23 -12.65
N ASN A 451 3.96 -16.81 -11.66
CA ASN A 451 4.52 -16.07 -10.52
C ASN A 451 5.89 -15.42 -10.81
N SER A 452 6.57 -15.80 -11.88
CA SER A 452 7.85 -15.24 -12.31
C SER A 452 7.77 -14.74 -13.75
N ILE A 453 8.56 -15.27 -14.69
CA ILE A 453 8.46 -14.93 -16.12
C ILE A 453 7.32 -15.73 -16.76
N ARG A 454 6.31 -15.03 -17.25
CA ARG A 454 5.12 -15.65 -17.85
C ARG A 454 5.43 -16.28 -19.21
N GLY A 455 4.59 -17.20 -19.68
CA GLY A 455 4.77 -17.88 -20.98
C GLY A 455 5.78 -19.02 -20.99
N PHE A 456 6.42 -19.32 -19.86
CA PHE A 456 7.20 -20.52 -19.58
C PHE A 456 6.44 -21.45 -18.63
N ASP A 457 6.85 -22.71 -18.53
CA ASP A 457 6.28 -23.62 -17.53
C ASP A 457 6.72 -23.25 -16.12
N ASP A 458 5.88 -23.57 -15.12
CA ASP A 458 6.18 -23.25 -13.74
C ASP A 458 7.46 -23.95 -13.28
N ASN A 459 8.40 -23.17 -12.69
CA ASN A 459 9.68 -23.66 -12.15
C ASN A 459 10.53 -24.44 -13.16
N SER A 460 10.39 -24.17 -14.45
CA SER A 460 11.07 -24.93 -15.53
C SER A 460 12.49 -24.47 -15.84
N ILE A 461 12.87 -23.26 -15.39
CA ILE A 461 14.18 -22.68 -15.64
C ILE A 461 15.02 -22.80 -14.37
N PHE A 462 16.20 -23.40 -14.51
CA PHE A 462 17.17 -23.59 -13.41
C PHE A 462 18.30 -22.57 -13.57
N SER A 463 18.74 -21.98 -12.47
CA SER A 463 19.80 -20.97 -12.51
C SER A 463 20.51 -20.84 -11.16
N ASP A 464 21.77 -20.46 -11.19
CA ASP A 464 22.47 -19.99 -9.99
C ASP A 464 22.24 -18.49 -9.74
N SER A 465 21.91 -17.75 -10.81
CA SER A 465 21.57 -16.33 -10.71
C SER A 465 20.61 -15.92 -11.82
N TYR A 466 19.60 -15.10 -11.46
CA TYR A 466 18.76 -14.46 -12.47
C TYR A 466 18.38 -13.03 -12.07
N THR A 467 18.12 -12.22 -13.08
CA THR A 467 17.50 -10.90 -12.96
C THR A 467 16.28 -10.89 -13.85
N LEU A 468 15.12 -10.63 -13.27
CA LEU A 468 13.83 -10.61 -13.94
C LEU A 468 13.21 -9.22 -13.81
N LEU A 469 12.79 -8.64 -14.94
CA LEU A 469 11.87 -7.51 -15.02
C LEU A 469 10.52 -8.03 -15.50
N LYS A 470 9.52 -7.98 -14.64
CA LYS A 470 8.14 -8.32 -14.93
C LYS A 470 7.32 -7.06 -15.05
N THR A 471 6.52 -6.90 -16.11
CA THR A 471 5.77 -5.67 -16.31
C THR A 471 4.30 -5.92 -16.64
N ASN A 472 3.45 -5.04 -16.14
CA ASN A 472 2.05 -4.94 -16.51
C ASN A 472 1.72 -3.50 -16.90
N LEU A 473 1.17 -3.30 -18.08
CA LEU A 473 0.50 -2.07 -18.46
C LEU A 473 -1.01 -2.31 -18.39
N ASN A 474 -1.62 -1.82 -17.33
CA ASN A 474 -3.03 -2.04 -17.00
C ASN A 474 -3.88 -0.91 -17.54
N TYR A 475 -5.01 -1.24 -18.19
CA TYR A 475 -6.06 -0.31 -18.57
C TYR A 475 -7.35 -0.66 -17.84
N TYR A 476 -7.79 0.19 -16.93
CA TYR A 476 -8.99 0.02 -16.11
C TYR A 476 -10.22 0.48 -16.89
N LEU A 477 -11.10 -0.46 -17.19
CA LEU A 477 -12.41 -0.18 -17.81
C LEU A 477 -13.33 0.46 -16.78
N ASN A 478 -13.31 -0.08 -15.54
CA ASN A 478 -14.02 0.43 -14.37
C ASN A 478 -13.31 -0.07 -13.08
N ASP A 479 -13.93 0.12 -11.91
CA ASP A 479 -13.37 -0.28 -10.61
C ASP A 479 -13.35 -1.80 -10.37
N THR A 480 -13.91 -2.59 -11.26
CA THR A 480 -14.02 -4.06 -11.13
C THR A 480 -13.42 -4.81 -12.32
N ILE A 481 -13.00 -4.13 -13.39
CA ILE A 481 -12.50 -4.77 -14.61
C ILE A 481 -11.29 -4.01 -15.14
N TYR A 482 -10.21 -4.73 -15.45
CA TYR A 482 -9.10 -4.20 -16.22
C TYR A 482 -8.54 -5.23 -17.21
N ILE A 483 -7.98 -4.74 -18.29
CA ILE A 483 -7.17 -5.49 -19.24
C ILE A 483 -5.72 -5.06 -19.13
N TYR A 484 -4.78 -5.93 -19.50
CA TYR A 484 -3.38 -5.60 -19.37
C TYR A 484 -2.52 -6.25 -20.44
N ILE A 485 -1.43 -5.55 -20.77
CA ILE A 485 -0.37 -6.04 -21.65
C ILE A 485 0.79 -6.52 -20.78
N ILE A 486 1.36 -7.64 -21.18
CA ILE A 486 2.46 -8.33 -20.53
C ILE A 486 3.72 -8.13 -21.36
N PHE A 487 4.80 -7.73 -20.72
CA PHE A 487 6.13 -7.76 -21.29
C PHE A 487 7.14 -8.04 -20.17
N ASP A 488 7.68 -9.26 -20.13
CA ASP A 488 8.66 -9.69 -19.13
C ASP A 488 9.99 -9.98 -19.80
N ILE A 489 11.10 -9.66 -19.13
CA ILE A 489 12.47 -9.96 -19.60
C ILE A 489 13.25 -10.55 -18.43
N ALA A 490 14.07 -11.56 -18.70
CA ALA A 490 15.01 -12.06 -17.72
C ALA A 490 16.35 -12.43 -18.37
N ASN A 491 17.41 -12.17 -17.61
CA ASN A 491 18.73 -12.73 -17.84
C ASN A 491 19.01 -13.76 -16.74
N TYR A 492 19.59 -14.91 -17.08
CA TYR A 492 19.96 -15.93 -16.11
C TYR A 492 21.25 -16.66 -16.48
N THR A 493 21.93 -17.16 -15.43
CA THR A 493 23.12 -18.00 -15.55
C THR A 493 22.89 -19.37 -14.92
N ASP A 494 23.48 -20.39 -15.51
CA ASP A 494 23.61 -21.74 -14.94
C ASP A 494 25.10 -22.14 -15.06
N ASN A 495 25.83 -22.00 -13.98
CA ASN A 495 27.26 -22.31 -13.95
C ASN A 495 27.56 -23.81 -14.00
N ILE A 496 26.59 -24.69 -13.78
CA ILE A 496 26.78 -26.14 -13.93
C ILE A 496 26.84 -26.51 -15.40
N LEU A 497 25.96 -25.93 -16.21
CA LEU A 497 25.89 -26.15 -17.65
C LEU A 497 26.68 -25.12 -18.45
N ASN A 498 27.32 -24.14 -17.78
CA ASN A 498 27.99 -23.00 -18.38
C ASN A 498 27.10 -22.23 -19.38
N ILE A 499 25.89 -21.91 -18.95
CA ILE A 499 24.85 -21.23 -19.72
C ILE A 499 24.64 -19.83 -19.21
N GLU A 500 24.61 -18.85 -20.12
CA GLU A 500 24.07 -17.52 -19.91
C GLU A 500 23.05 -17.24 -21.02
N LYS A 501 21.83 -16.85 -20.63
CA LYS A 501 20.75 -16.62 -21.61
C LYS A 501 19.86 -15.45 -21.21
N ASP A 502 19.44 -14.73 -22.23
CA ASP A 502 18.37 -13.75 -22.18
C ASP A 502 17.08 -14.36 -22.69
N ILE A 503 16.01 -14.15 -21.95
CA ILE A 503 14.68 -14.62 -22.28
C ILE A 503 13.67 -13.49 -22.11
N TYR A 504 12.61 -13.55 -22.88
CA TYR A 504 11.53 -12.57 -22.80
C TYR A 504 10.17 -13.25 -22.96
N SER A 505 9.15 -12.56 -22.56
CA SER A 505 7.78 -12.98 -22.81
C SER A 505 6.89 -11.80 -23.16
N GLY A 506 5.90 -12.07 -24.00
CA GLY A 506 4.87 -11.11 -24.40
C GLY A 506 3.50 -11.74 -24.29
N GLY A 507 2.50 -10.91 -24.01
CA GLY A 507 1.15 -11.40 -23.88
C GLY A 507 0.14 -10.33 -23.47
N PHE A 508 -1.06 -10.77 -23.17
CA PHE A 508 -2.14 -9.92 -22.69
C PHE A 508 -3.01 -10.68 -21.71
N GLY A 509 -3.77 -9.95 -20.92
CA GLY A 509 -4.66 -10.54 -19.95
C GLY A 509 -5.85 -9.65 -19.61
N PHE A 510 -6.75 -10.25 -18.89
CA PHE A 510 -7.99 -9.67 -18.42
C PHE A 510 -8.19 -10.09 -16.96
N SER A 511 -8.68 -9.17 -16.13
CA SER A 511 -9.03 -9.46 -14.74
C SER A 511 -10.33 -8.80 -14.36
N THR A 512 -11.16 -9.52 -13.63
CA THR A 512 -12.40 -9.01 -13.07
C THR A 512 -12.54 -9.38 -11.59
N LEU A 513 -12.94 -8.40 -10.79
CA LEU A 513 -13.28 -8.57 -9.38
C LEU A 513 -14.79 -8.73 -9.27
N THR A 514 -15.22 -9.83 -8.67
CA THR A 514 -16.62 -10.14 -8.36
C THR A 514 -16.84 -10.09 -6.85
N GLU A 515 -18.08 -10.14 -6.39
CA GLU A 515 -18.39 -10.23 -4.96
C GLU A 515 -17.77 -11.47 -4.28
N ASN A 516 -17.68 -12.58 -5.03
CA ASN A 516 -17.22 -13.87 -4.53
C ASN A 516 -15.75 -14.16 -4.84
N GLY A 517 -15.02 -13.27 -5.54
CA GLY A 517 -13.63 -13.54 -5.85
C GLY A 517 -13.06 -12.75 -7.01
N LEU A 518 -11.87 -13.15 -7.42
CA LEU A 518 -11.12 -12.60 -8.54
C LEU A 518 -11.02 -13.66 -9.65
N ILE A 519 -11.33 -13.27 -10.87
CA ILE A 519 -11.06 -14.05 -12.08
C ILE A 519 -10.00 -13.31 -12.88
N SER A 520 -8.90 -13.97 -13.20
CA SER A 520 -7.87 -13.43 -14.07
C SER A 520 -7.45 -14.46 -15.11
N VAL A 521 -7.43 -14.04 -16.35
CA VAL A 521 -6.99 -14.88 -17.48
C VAL A 521 -5.89 -14.13 -18.21
N ASN A 522 -4.79 -14.81 -18.48
CA ASN A 522 -3.76 -14.28 -19.35
C ASN A 522 -3.30 -15.31 -20.38
N TYR A 523 -2.95 -14.77 -21.53
CA TYR A 523 -2.34 -15.49 -22.64
C TYR A 523 -0.95 -14.91 -22.84
N SER A 524 0.09 -15.74 -22.69
CA SER A 524 1.48 -15.29 -22.76
C SER A 524 2.38 -16.33 -23.41
N LYS A 525 3.38 -15.85 -24.15
CA LYS A 525 4.40 -16.67 -24.79
C LYS A 525 5.77 -16.21 -24.36
N GLY A 526 6.54 -17.15 -23.82
CA GLY A 526 7.97 -16.99 -23.54
C GLY A 526 8.83 -17.41 -24.73
N ASN A 527 9.98 -16.76 -24.89
CA ASN A 527 10.94 -17.07 -25.93
C ASN A 527 12.37 -16.74 -25.48
N TYR A 528 13.34 -17.34 -26.12
CA TYR A 528 14.75 -17.01 -25.99
C TYR A 528 15.12 -15.86 -26.93
N TRP A 529 15.98 -14.96 -26.47
CA TRP A 529 16.44 -13.85 -27.29
C TRP A 529 17.13 -14.38 -28.57
N GLY A 530 16.90 -13.73 -29.70
CA GLY A 530 17.40 -14.16 -31.02
C GLY A 530 16.46 -15.12 -31.77
N ASN A 531 15.46 -15.71 -31.13
CA ASN A 531 14.46 -16.53 -31.81
C ASN A 531 13.28 -15.67 -32.28
N SER A 532 12.69 -16.03 -33.44
CA SER A 532 11.48 -15.35 -33.93
C SER A 532 10.31 -15.55 -32.98
N PHE A 533 9.61 -14.46 -32.62
CA PHE A 533 8.44 -14.52 -31.78
C PHE A 533 7.26 -15.15 -32.53
N ASN A 534 6.70 -16.22 -31.97
CA ASN A 534 5.56 -16.91 -32.55
C ASN A 534 4.59 -17.29 -31.42
N LEU A 535 3.33 -16.94 -31.55
CA LEU A 535 2.28 -17.24 -30.57
C LEU A 535 1.85 -18.71 -30.49
N LYS A 536 2.36 -19.58 -31.38
CA LYS A 536 2.13 -21.02 -31.25
C LYS A 536 2.69 -21.52 -29.92
N ASN A 537 1.93 -22.39 -29.26
CA ASN A 537 2.25 -22.94 -27.92
C ASN A 537 2.37 -21.89 -26.81
N ALA A 538 1.62 -20.79 -26.90
CA ALA A 538 1.50 -19.86 -25.78
C ALA A 538 0.78 -20.52 -24.60
N LYS A 539 1.06 -20.03 -23.40
CA LYS A 539 0.45 -20.51 -22.16
C LYS A 539 -0.77 -19.68 -21.83
N ILE A 540 -1.83 -20.37 -21.46
CA ILE A 540 -3.03 -19.74 -20.87
C ILE A 540 -2.98 -20.00 -19.36
N ASN A 541 -2.95 -18.94 -18.58
CA ASN A 541 -3.07 -19.02 -17.14
C ASN A 541 -4.45 -18.49 -16.72
N VAL A 542 -5.22 -19.31 -16.06
CA VAL A 542 -6.50 -18.93 -15.46
C VAL A 542 -6.33 -18.97 -13.96
N ILE A 543 -6.61 -17.86 -13.31
CA ILE A 543 -6.63 -17.74 -11.85
C ILE A 543 -8.08 -17.48 -11.47
N PHE A 544 -8.63 -18.38 -10.68
CA PHE A 544 -9.97 -18.26 -10.13
C PHE A 544 -9.89 -18.29 -8.60
N LEU A 545 -9.75 -17.13 -7.98
CA LEU A 545 -9.65 -16.97 -6.54
C LEU A 545 -11.03 -16.79 -5.95
N THR A 546 -11.58 -17.83 -5.31
CA THR A 546 -12.89 -17.78 -4.65
C THR A 546 -12.73 -17.44 -3.17
N PHE A 547 -13.48 -16.45 -2.67
CA PHE A 547 -13.56 -16.14 -1.25
C PHE A 547 -14.67 -16.97 -0.60
N PHE A 548 -14.37 -17.66 0.49
CA PHE A 548 -15.34 -18.51 1.17
C PHE A 548 -15.42 -18.27 2.68
N TRP A 549 -16.52 -18.76 3.27
CA TRP A 549 -16.83 -18.66 4.68
C TRP A 549 -16.59 -19.99 5.37
N TYR A 550 -16.00 -19.99 6.57
CA TYR A 550 -16.27 -21.08 7.48
C TYR A 550 -17.66 -20.88 8.09
N ALA A 551 -18.54 -21.86 7.92
CA ALA A 551 -19.71 -21.96 8.78
C ALA A 551 -19.18 -22.31 10.18
N THR A 552 -19.10 -21.32 11.07
CA THR A 552 -18.98 -21.61 12.51
C THR A 552 -20.36 -22.09 12.92
N GLY A 553 -20.53 -23.42 13.10
CA GLY A 553 -21.67 -24.01 13.77
C GLY A 553 -21.80 -23.52 15.21
#